data_8c433fb1c8e609a47dfa2a8fd68d889c
#
_entry.id   8c433fb1c8e609a47dfa2a8fd68d889c
#
_cell.length_a   1.000
_cell.length_b   1.000
_cell.length_c   1.000
_cell.angle_alpha   90.00
_cell.angle_beta   90.00
_cell.angle_gamma   90.00
#
_symmetry.space_group_name_H-M   'P 1'
#
loop_
_entity.id
_entity.type
_entity.pdbx_description
1 polymer ?
#
loop_
_entity_poly.entity_id
_entity_poly.type
_entity_poly.pdbx_seq_one_letter_code
_entity_poly.pdbx_strand_id
1 'polypeptide(L)'
;MPRAPLAAATLVLGCVGLLAQDAPTVRVSSDLVYFGVTVTDKRGNVIPGLTTDDFEIIENGAPQRIMAFAAGTEAASPDLHVGVMFDQSESMADDIDRARTAGIRFLNLVPSAADITLVEFSEHVRVSRFSPDDFPWLVDRIRSSKVDGATALYDAFAVYLGHAADDMRQGRSKNVLVAFTDGGNSFSRTSYADLIATARASQATVYIVGLLDHQSNALRGEIELRMRRIAEETGGLAIFPSSLKQIDSAYDRIVEEIQGQYSLGYVSSDARPDGRWRAVRVRVRRPDLKDVRVRTRGGYYAPHAPAPE
;
A
#
# COMPACT_ATOMS: atom_id res chain seq x y z
N MET A 1 -1.03 -63.07 -78.26
CA MET A 1 -1.31 -62.83 -76.81
C MET A 1 -0.98 -61.38 -76.50
N PRO A 2 -1.97 -60.55 -76.29
CA PRO A 2 -1.73 -59.13 -76.02
C PRO A 2 -1.64 -58.84 -74.53
N ARG A 3 -0.65 -58.00 -74.15
CA ARG A 3 -0.42 -57.47 -72.82
C ARG A 3 -1.34 -56.31 -72.57
N ALA A 4 -2.07 -56.35 -71.46
CA ALA A 4 -2.86 -55.23 -70.98
C ALA A 4 -2.02 -54.17 -70.26
N PRO A 5 -2.32 -52.86 -70.33
CA PRO A 5 -1.61 -51.86 -69.58
C PRO A 5 -2.19 -51.63 -68.16
N LEU A 6 -1.31 -51.54 -67.20
CA LEU A 6 -1.61 -51.14 -65.82
C LEU A 6 -1.88 -49.61 -65.77
N ALA A 7 -3.07 -49.26 -65.25
CA ALA A 7 -3.41 -47.89 -64.95
C ALA A 7 -2.91 -47.50 -63.55
N ALA A 8 -2.04 -46.48 -63.44
CA ALA A 8 -1.60 -45.95 -62.21
C ALA A 8 -2.61 -44.90 -61.71
N ALA A 9 -3.23 -45.17 -60.56
CA ALA A 9 -4.09 -44.20 -59.86
C ALA A 9 -3.24 -43.29 -58.99
N THR A 10 -3.20 -41.99 -59.30
CA THR A 10 -2.53 -40.96 -58.51
C THR A 10 -3.49 -40.48 -57.44
N LEU A 11 -3.14 -40.79 -56.18
CA LEU A 11 -3.87 -40.30 -55.00
C LEU A 11 -3.40 -38.89 -54.65
N VAL A 12 -4.25 -37.88 -54.85
CA VAL A 12 -3.99 -36.50 -54.43
C VAL A 12 -4.43 -36.34 -52.97
N LEU A 13 -3.47 -36.29 -52.03
CA LEU A 13 -3.71 -35.94 -50.65
C LEU A 13 -3.86 -34.43 -50.52
N GLY A 14 -5.10 -33.95 -50.31
CA GLY A 14 -5.38 -32.57 -49.99
C GLY A 14 -5.01 -32.28 -48.51
N CYS A 15 -3.94 -31.47 -48.29
CA CYS A 15 -3.66 -30.88 -46.98
C CYS A 15 -4.72 -29.82 -46.67
N VAL A 16 -5.65 -30.13 -45.79
CA VAL A 16 -6.51 -29.14 -45.15
C VAL A 16 -5.65 -28.45 -44.05
N GLY A 17 -5.17 -27.24 -44.34
CA GLY A 17 -4.52 -26.39 -43.34
C GLY A 17 -5.55 -25.95 -42.30
N LEU A 18 -5.46 -26.49 -41.07
CA LEU A 18 -6.13 -25.89 -39.91
C LEU A 18 -5.49 -24.55 -39.66
N LEU A 19 -6.21 -23.47 -39.97
CA LEU A 19 -5.92 -22.14 -39.44
C LEU A 19 -6.23 -22.22 -37.94
N ALA A 20 -5.17 -22.33 -37.13
CA ALA A 20 -5.27 -22.08 -35.69
C ALA A 20 -5.67 -20.61 -35.52
N GLN A 21 -6.92 -20.36 -35.15
CA GLN A 21 -7.33 -19.06 -34.66
C GLN A 21 -6.61 -18.87 -33.32
N ASP A 22 -5.64 -17.96 -33.29
CA ASP A 22 -5.08 -17.43 -32.05
C ASP A 22 -6.24 -16.85 -31.23
N ALA A 23 -6.64 -17.56 -30.18
CA ALA A 23 -7.53 -17.01 -29.18
C ALA A 23 -6.84 -15.76 -28.60
N PRO A 24 -7.54 -14.63 -28.48
CA PRO A 24 -6.93 -13.45 -27.89
C PRO A 24 -6.49 -13.77 -26.48
N THR A 25 -5.16 -13.80 -26.26
CA THR A 25 -4.58 -13.93 -24.93
C THR A 25 -4.89 -12.62 -24.21
N VAL A 26 -5.98 -12.59 -23.46
CA VAL A 26 -6.29 -11.48 -22.57
C VAL A 26 -5.17 -11.41 -21.56
N ARG A 27 -4.28 -10.43 -21.69
CA ARG A 27 -3.28 -10.08 -20.67
C ARG A 27 -4.02 -9.49 -19.48
N VAL A 28 -4.52 -10.35 -18.58
CA VAL A 28 -5.33 -9.97 -17.40
C VAL A 28 -4.52 -9.21 -16.35
N SER A 29 -3.21 -9.05 -16.52
CA SER A 29 -2.34 -8.54 -15.45
C SER A 29 -2.12 -7.02 -15.40
N SER A 30 -2.52 -6.23 -16.42
CA SER A 30 -2.22 -4.78 -16.44
C SER A 30 -3.36 -3.87 -16.01
N ASP A 31 -4.59 -4.38 -15.88
CA ASP A 31 -5.78 -3.53 -15.70
C ASP A 31 -6.44 -3.66 -14.31
N LEU A 32 -5.94 -4.55 -13.45
CA LEU A 32 -6.47 -4.74 -12.09
C LEU A 32 -6.05 -3.59 -11.17
N VAL A 33 -7.04 -2.89 -10.65
CA VAL A 33 -6.85 -1.88 -9.60
C VAL A 33 -7.07 -2.55 -8.25
N TYR A 34 -6.05 -2.53 -7.37
CA TYR A 34 -6.11 -3.13 -6.04
C TYR A 34 -6.38 -2.08 -4.96
N PHE A 35 -7.17 -2.48 -3.97
CA PHE A 35 -7.45 -1.69 -2.77
C PHE A 35 -7.18 -2.52 -1.52
N GLY A 36 -6.33 -2.02 -0.63
CA GLY A 36 -6.24 -2.47 0.74
C GLY A 36 -7.46 -1.94 1.51
N VAL A 37 -8.19 -2.82 2.17
CA VAL A 37 -9.42 -2.48 2.91
C VAL A 37 -9.31 -3.00 4.34
N THR A 38 -9.36 -2.10 5.30
CA THR A 38 -9.41 -2.44 6.73
C THR A 38 -10.85 -2.28 7.21
N VAL A 39 -11.40 -3.35 7.80
CA VAL A 39 -12.74 -3.34 8.38
C VAL A 39 -12.62 -3.53 9.89
N THR A 40 -13.17 -2.59 10.66
CA THR A 40 -13.12 -2.63 12.13
C THR A 40 -14.49 -2.44 12.76
N ASP A 41 -14.65 -2.92 13.99
CA ASP A 41 -15.77 -2.60 14.84
C ASP A 41 -15.69 -1.17 15.40
N LYS A 42 -16.67 -0.76 16.21
CA LYS A 42 -16.69 0.56 16.89
C LYS A 42 -15.48 0.78 17.80
N ARG A 43 -14.90 -0.28 18.36
CA ARG A 43 -13.77 -0.23 19.28
C ARG A 43 -12.45 -0.18 18.54
N GLY A 44 -12.47 -0.40 17.22
CA GLY A 44 -11.29 -0.42 16.34
C GLY A 44 -10.66 -1.81 16.21
N ASN A 45 -11.29 -2.88 16.70
CA ASN A 45 -10.82 -4.25 16.47
C ASN A 45 -11.10 -4.65 15.03
N VAL A 46 -10.16 -5.32 14.40
CA VAL A 46 -10.29 -5.83 13.03
C VAL A 46 -11.36 -6.91 12.99
N ILE A 47 -12.20 -6.89 11.97
CA ILE A 47 -13.25 -7.89 11.73
C ILE A 47 -12.70 -8.90 10.72
N PRO A 48 -12.38 -10.12 11.13
CA PRO A 48 -11.91 -11.18 10.25
C PRO A 48 -13.07 -11.93 9.59
N GLY A 49 -12.75 -12.80 8.62
CA GLY A 49 -13.69 -13.79 8.07
C GLY A 49 -14.73 -13.23 7.11
N LEU A 50 -14.53 -12.00 6.60
CA LEU A 50 -15.34 -11.50 5.48
C LEU A 50 -14.89 -12.17 4.17
N THR A 51 -15.85 -12.38 3.29
CA THR A 51 -15.68 -12.99 1.97
C THR A 51 -15.91 -11.97 0.85
N THR A 52 -15.66 -12.33 -0.38
CA THR A 52 -15.93 -11.47 -1.56
C THR A 52 -17.37 -10.95 -1.58
N ASP A 53 -18.34 -11.79 -1.19
CA ASP A 53 -19.77 -11.46 -1.25
C ASP A 53 -20.18 -10.41 -0.20
N ASP A 54 -19.35 -10.26 0.83
CA ASP A 54 -19.59 -9.26 1.87
C ASP A 54 -19.19 -7.84 1.45
N PHE A 55 -18.53 -7.67 0.29
CA PHE A 55 -18.04 -6.38 -0.16
C PHE A 55 -18.77 -5.85 -1.39
N GLU A 56 -18.90 -4.54 -1.45
CA GLU A 56 -19.33 -3.78 -2.62
C GLU A 56 -18.31 -2.70 -2.93
N ILE A 57 -17.82 -2.65 -4.18
CA ILE A 57 -16.98 -1.57 -4.70
C ILE A 57 -17.84 -0.68 -5.60
N ILE A 58 -17.77 0.64 -5.39
CA ILE A 58 -18.46 1.64 -6.18
C ILE A 58 -17.42 2.64 -6.69
N GLU A 59 -17.23 2.72 -8.01
CA GLU A 59 -16.36 3.68 -8.67
C GLU A 59 -17.20 4.74 -9.38
N ASN A 60 -16.99 6.03 -9.08
CA ASN A 60 -17.73 7.16 -9.66
C ASN A 60 -19.26 6.96 -9.64
N GLY A 61 -19.77 6.26 -8.63
CA GLY A 61 -21.19 5.93 -8.48
C GLY A 61 -21.64 4.63 -9.16
N ALA A 62 -20.81 3.99 -9.98
CA ALA A 62 -21.09 2.72 -10.63
C ALA A 62 -20.53 1.53 -9.84
N PRO A 63 -21.33 0.46 -9.58
CA PRO A 63 -20.84 -0.73 -8.92
C PRO A 63 -19.82 -1.46 -9.80
N GLN A 64 -18.78 -2.00 -9.18
CA GLN A 64 -17.69 -2.74 -9.85
C GLN A 64 -17.66 -4.19 -9.40
N ARG A 65 -17.34 -5.10 -10.32
CA ARG A 65 -17.20 -6.52 -10.01
C ARG A 65 -15.82 -6.79 -9.40
N ILE A 66 -15.79 -7.40 -8.21
CA ILE A 66 -14.56 -7.86 -7.59
C ILE A 66 -14.03 -9.07 -8.39
N MET A 67 -12.81 -8.97 -8.90
CA MET A 67 -12.14 -9.98 -9.72
C MET A 67 -11.03 -10.70 -8.97
N ALA A 68 -10.49 -10.07 -7.92
CA ALA A 68 -9.49 -10.65 -7.04
C ALA A 68 -9.82 -10.30 -5.59
N PHE A 69 -9.63 -11.27 -4.70
CA PHE A 69 -9.88 -11.15 -3.26
C PHE A 69 -8.80 -11.93 -2.51
N ALA A 70 -8.29 -11.33 -1.44
CA ALA A 70 -7.48 -12.05 -0.47
C ALA A 70 -7.70 -11.44 0.92
N ALA A 71 -7.64 -12.25 1.96
CA ALA A 71 -7.77 -11.84 3.35
C ALA A 71 -6.40 -11.92 4.03
N GLY A 72 -6.00 -10.82 4.64
CA GLY A 72 -4.80 -10.78 5.48
C GLY A 72 -3.51 -11.17 4.76
N THR A 73 -2.89 -12.25 5.25
CA THR A 73 -1.61 -12.79 4.76
C THR A 73 -1.77 -14.14 4.06
N GLU A 74 -2.97 -14.44 3.53
CA GLU A 74 -3.20 -15.65 2.75
C GLU A 74 -2.27 -15.74 1.54
N ALA A 75 -2.01 -16.94 1.04
CA ALA A 75 -1.11 -17.17 -0.11
C ALA A 75 -1.53 -16.41 -1.39
N ALA A 76 -2.82 -16.06 -1.51
CA ALA A 76 -3.33 -15.24 -2.61
C ALA A 76 -3.13 -13.72 -2.41
N SER A 77 -2.64 -13.30 -1.22
CA SER A 77 -2.36 -11.89 -0.94
C SER A 77 -1.17 -11.40 -1.77
N PRO A 78 -1.16 -10.12 -2.16
CA PRO A 78 0.03 -9.50 -2.73
C PRO A 78 1.22 -9.54 -1.75
N ASP A 79 2.44 -9.57 -2.29
CA ASP A 79 3.66 -9.48 -1.49
C ASP A 79 3.63 -8.21 -0.62
N LEU A 80 3.96 -8.39 0.66
CA LEU A 80 3.99 -7.30 1.62
C LEU A 80 5.36 -6.62 1.62
N HIS A 81 5.39 -5.34 1.27
CA HIS A 81 6.55 -4.46 1.38
C HIS A 81 6.32 -3.47 2.55
N VAL A 82 7.24 -3.46 3.49
CA VAL A 82 7.11 -2.66 4.71
C VAL A 82 8.10 -1.52 4.70
N GLY A 83 7.59 -0.29 4.75
CA GLY A 83 8.36 0.90 5.02
C GLY A 83 8.37 1.22 6.51
N VAL A 84 9.52 1.55 7.04
CA VAL A 84 9.68 2.11 8.38
C VAL A 84 10.37 3.46 8.26
N MET A 85 9.71 4.50 8.72
CA MET A 85 10.19 5.88 8.65
C MET A 85 10.58 6.38 10.04
N PHE A 86 11.85 6.76 10.17
CA PHE A 86 12.43 7.26 11.40
C PHE A 86 12.83 8.73 11.29
N ASP A 87 12.20 9.53 12.13
CA ASP A 87 12.58 10.90 12.36
C ASP A 87 13.87 10.96 13.20
N GLN A 88 14.91 11.54 12.62
CA GLN A 88 16.21 11.75 13.26
C GLN A 88 16.48 13.24 13.50
N SER A 89 15.46 14.11 13.41
CA SER A 89 15.60 15.52 13.69
C SER A 89 15.92 15.81 15.16
N GLU A 90 16.49 16.96 15.44
CA GLU A 90 16.90 17.36 16.79
C GLU A 90 15.74 17.39 17.78
N SER A 91 14.52 17.70 17.31
CA SER A 91 13.31 17.67 18.14
C SER A 91 12.95 16.28 18.69
N MET A 92 13.45 15.21 18.08
CA MET A 92 13.27 13.83 18.53
C MET A 92 14.23 13.41 19.63
N ALA A 93 15.12 14.28 20.11
CA ALA A 93 16.18 13.90 21.06
C ALA A 93 15.65 13.16 22.31
N ASP A 94 14.52 13.59 22.86
CA ASP A 94 13.91 12.99 24.05
C ASP A 94 13.12 11.70 23.73
N ASP A 95 12.73 11.50 22.48
CA ASP A 95 11.86 10.40 22.04
C ASP A 95 12.57 9.35 21.16
N ILE A 96 13.79 9.61 20.71
CA ILE A 96 14.51 8.75 19.77
C ILE A 96 14.69 7.31 20.28
N ASP A 97 14.97 7.13 21.56
CA ASP A 97 15.15 5.79 22.14
C ASP A 97 13.83 5.03 22.24
N ARG A 98 12.72 5.75 22.45
CA ARG A 98 11.37 5.20 22.39
C ARG A 98 11.03 4.78 20.95
N ALA A 99 11.30 5.65 19.98
CA ALA A 99 11.08 5.39 18.56
C ALA A 99 11.89 4.17 18.08
N ARG A 100 13.19 4.06 18.48
CA ARG A 100 14.05 2.92 18.16
C ARG A 100 13.50 1.60 18.73
N THR A 101 13.21 1.58 20.03
CA THR A 101 12.68 0.41 20.71
C THR A 101 11.38 -0.05 20.04
N ALA A 102 10.56 0.88 19.76
CA ALA A 102 9.27 0.73 19.16
C ALA A 102 9.35 0.20 17.73
N GLY A 103 10.19 0.81 16.90
CA GLY A 103 10.38 0.37 15.52
C GLY A 103 10.96 -1.04 15.43
N ILE A 104 11.94 -1.37 16.29
CA ILE A 104 12.51 -2.73 16.36
C ILE A 104 11.43 -3.73 16.80
N ARG A 105 10.61 -3.38 17.81
CA ARG A 105 9.51 -4.24 18.24
C ARG A 105 8.48 -4.44 17.12
N PHE A 106 8.09 -3.38 16.44
CA PHE A 106 7.19 -3.46 15.28
C PHE A 106 7.73 -4.42 14.22
N LEU A 107 9.00 -4.28 13.84
CA LEU A 107 9.65 -5.16 12.87
C LEU A 107 9.63 -6.64 13.27
N ASN A 108 9.76 -6.95 14.58
CA ASN A 108 9.66 -8.33 15.09
C ASN A 108 8.21 -8.88 15.03
N LEU A 109 7.19 -8.03 14.99
CA LEU A 109 5.78 -8.43 14.99
C LEU A 109 5.18 -8.48 13.58
N VAL A 110 5.83 -7.86 12.58
CA VAL A 110 5.33 -7.88 11.20
C VAL A 110 5.53 -9.28 10.61
N PRO A 111 4.48 -9.86 10.03
CA PRO A 111 4.62 -11.14 9.33
C PRO A 111 5.61 -11.01 8.19
N SER A 112 6.16 -12.12 7.74
CA SER A 112 7.22 -12.17 6.72
C SER A 112 6.95 -11.20 5.56
N ALA A 113 7.60 -10.04 5.60
CA ALA A 113 7.60 -9.08 4.51
C ALA A 113 8.56 -9.57 3.42
N ALA A 114 8.25 -9.27 2.17
CA ALA A 114 9.16 -9.54 1.04
C ALA A 114 10.45 -8.72 1.18
N ASP A 115 10.33 -7.49 1.66
CA ASP A 115 11.43 -6.62 2.04
C ASP A 115 10.99 -5.53 3.02
N ILE A 116 11.99 -4.84 3.58
CA ILE A 116 11.79 -3.70 4.48
C ILE A 116 12.56 -2.50 3.94
N THR A 117 11.86 -1.40 3.74
CA THR A 117 12.45 -0.11 3.36
C THR A 117 12.56 0.80 4.57
N LEU A 118 13.79 1.09 5.01
CA LEU A 118 14.06 2.08 6.05
C LEU A 118 14.20 3.46 5.42
N VAL A 119 13.40 4.41 5.89
CA VAL A 119 13.51 5.83 5.55
C VAL A 119 13.97 6.58 6.79
N GLU A 120 15.20 7.04 6.80
CA GLU A 120 15.76 7.89 7.84
C GLU A 120 15.77 9.33 7.35
N PHE A 121 15.31 10.25 8.15
CA PHE A 121 15.27 11.64 7.74
C PHE A 121 15.54 12.62 8.90
N SER A 122 16.18 13.73 8.53
CA SER A 122 16.32 14.97 9.26
C SER A 122 16.22 16.10 8.24
N GLU A 123 17.29 16.87 7.94
CA GLU A 123 17.35 17.77 6.77
C GLU A 123 17.43 17.01 5.43
N HIS A 124 17.93 15.78 5.48
CA HIS A 124 18.11 14.92 4.31
C HIS A 124 17.36 13.61 4.49
N VAL A 125 16.80 13.13 3.40
CA VAL A 125 16.11 11.84 3.36
C VAL A 125 17.06 10.77 2.84
N ARG A 126 17.20 9.68 3.60
CA ARG A 126 17.98 8.51 3.23
C ARG A 126 17.08 7.29 3.17
N VAL A 127 17.13 6.55 2.07
CA VAL A 127 16.35 5.34 1.87
C VAL A 127 17.30 4.15 1.74
N SER A 128 17.01 3.09 2.46
CA SER A 128 17.74 1.83 2.40
C SER A 128 16.76 0.67 2.37
N ARG A 129 16.95 -0.30 1.48
CA ARG A 129 16.10 -1.49 1.34
C ARG A 129 16.84 -2.71 1.87
N PHE A 130 16.16 -3.52 2.67
CA PHE A 130 16.69 -4.70 3.34
C PHE A 130 15.86 -5.91 2.94
N SER A 131 16.56 -7.00 2.58
CA SER A 131 15.93 -8.32 2.46
C SER A 131 15.65 -8.92 3.84
N PRO A 132 14.85 -9.97 3.97
CA PRO A 132 14.64 -10.65 5.25
C PRO A 132 15.95 -11.15 5.90
N ASP A 133 16.94 -11.52 5.09
CA ASP A 133 18.25 -11.98 5.59
C ASP A 133 19.09 -10.82 6.17
N ASP A 134 18.78 -9.59 5.82
CA ASP A 134 19.47 -8.39 6.31
C ASP A 134 18.87 -7.84 7.63
N PHE A 135 17.91 -8.52 8.22
CA PHE A 135 17.22 -8.04 9.43
C PHE A 135 18.16 -7.65 10.58
N PRO A 136 19.24 -8.39 10.90
CA PRO A 136 20.19 -7.98 11.94
C PRO A 136 20.84 -6.63 11.63
N TRP A 137 21.22 -6.37 10.35
CA TRP A 137 21.80 -5.11 9.93
C TRP A 137 20.80 -3.95 10.01
N LEU A 138 19.53 -4.20 9.70
CA LEU A 138 18.46 -3.23 9.85
C LEU A 138 18.30 -2.82 11.32
N VAL A 139 18.27 -3.79 12.25
CA VAL A 139 18.17 -3.52 13.68
C VAL A 139 19.36 -2.71 14.19
N ASP A 140 20.57 -3.05 13.79
CA ASP A 140 21.78 -2.30 14.16
C ASP A 140 21.77 -0.89 13.59
N ARG A 141 21.27 -0.72 12.36
CA ARG A 141 21.11 0.60 11.74
C ARG A 141 20.16 1.48 12.54
N ILE A 142 18.99 0.94 12.95
CA ILE A 142 18.02 1.66 13.78
C ILE A 142 18.65 2.02 15.14
N ARG A 143 19.35 1.07 15.81
CA ARG A 143 19.99 1.31 17.10
C ARG A 143 21.07 2.40 17.05
N SER A 144 21.81 2.45 15.95
CA SER A 144 22.91 3.40 15.76
C SER A 144 22.48 4.76 15.22
N SER A 145 21.18 4.94 14.93
CA SER A 145 20.67 6.22 14.42
C SER A 145 20.98 7.36 15.41
N LYS A 146 21.22 8.56 14.89
CA LYS A 146 21.53 9.73 15.72
C LYS A 146 20.57 10.86 15.34
N VAL A 147 20.23 11.69 16.30
CA VAL A 147 19.44 12.89 16.06
C VAL A 147 20.36 14.04 15.65
N ASP A 148 19.97 14.77 14.62
CA ASP A 148 20.70 15.93 14.11
C ASP A 148 19.82 16.74 13.14
N GLY A 149 19.94 18.05 13.17
CA GLY A 149 19.40 18.97 12.18
C GLY A 149 17.88 19.19 12.23
N ALA A 150 17.41 19.88 11.20
CA ALA A 150 16.00 20.22 11.01
C ALA A 150 15.19 19.03 10.43
N THR A 151 13.88 19.22 10.23
CA THR A 151 12.95 18.13 9.91
C THR A 151 12.36 18.30 8.50
N ALA A 152 12.71 17.41 7.57
CA ALA A 152 12.15 17.32 6.21
C ALA A 152 11.08 16.22 6.10
N LEU A 153 10.06 16.28 6.97
CA LEU A 153 9.02 15.26 7.11
C LEU A 153 8.25 15.00 5.80
N TYR A 154 7.81 16.08 5.13
CA TYR A 154 7.00 15.93 3.92
C TYR A 154 7.82 15.38 2.75
N ASP A 155 9.11 15.73 2.67
CA ASP A 155 10.01 15.14 1.67
C ASP A 155 10.20 13.65 1.92
N ALA A 156 10.35 13.21 3.17
CA ALA A 156 10.48 11.81 3.54
C ALA A 156 9.24 10.99 3.14
N PHE A 157 8.04 11.49 3.44
CA PHE A 157 6.80 10.86 2.98
C PHE A 157 6.74 10.81 1.45
N ALA A 158 7.02 11.92 0.76
CA ALA A 158 6.94 12.00 -0.70
C ALA A 158 7.88 11.01 -1.39
N VAL A 159 9.10 10.86 -0.87
CA VAL A 159 10.10 9.90 -1.37
C VAL A 159 9.60 8.47 -1.22
N TYR A 160 9.12 8.06 -0.03
CA TYR A 160 8.61 6.71 0.17
C TYR A 160 7.38 6.42 -0.71
N LEU A 161 6.42 7.34 -0.75
CA LEU A 161 5.19 7.17 -1.54
C LEU A 161 5.48 7.08 -3.05
N GLY A 162 6.52 7.76 -3.53
CA GLY A 162 7.03 7.64 -4.88
C GLY A 162 7.57 6.24 -5.17
N HIS A 163 8.43 5.70 -4.29
CA HIS A 163 8.95 4.33 -4.40
C HIS A 163 7.83 3.28 -4.38
N ALA A 164 6.86 3.41 -3.47
CA ALA A 164 5.73 2.50 -3.40
C ALA A 164 4.88 2.50 -4.69
N ALA A 165 4.73 3.65 -5.33
CA ALA A 165 4.05 3.75 -6.63
C ALA A 165 4.84 3.08 -7.75
N ASP A 166 6.18 3.08 -7.70
CA ASP A 166 7.04 2.38 -8.66
C ASP A 166 6.96 0.87 -8.49
N ASP A 167 7.01 0.37 -7.26
CA ASP A 167 6.87 -1.06 -6.95
C ASP A 167 5.52 -1.61 -7.47
N MET A 168 4.43 -0.85 -7.30
CA MET A 168 3.11 -1.23 -7.81
C MET A 168 3.06 -1.30 -9.34
N ARG A 169 3.80 -0.46 -10.06
CA ARG A 169 3.88 -0.54 -11.53
C ARG A 169 4.62 -1.78 -12.02
N GLN A 170 5.48 -2.36 -11.18
CA GLN A 170 6.26 -3.55 -11.50
C GLN A 170 5.52 -4.87 -11.21
N GLY A 171 4.44 -4.84 -10.42
CA GLY A 171 3.70 -6.05 -10.08
C GLY A 171 2.66 -5.84 -8.98
N ARG A 172 2.10 -6.98 -8.50
CA ARG A 172 1.20 -6.97 -7.34
C ARG A 172 2.01 -6.78 -6.08
N SER A 173 1.79 -5.68 -5.37
CA SER A 173 2.43 -5.42 -4.08
C SER A 173 1.46 -4.77 -3.10
N LYS A 174 1.64 -5.06 -1.81
CA LYS A 174 0.96 -4.41 -0.69
C LYS A 174 2.00 -3.59 0.03
N ASN A 175 1.99 -2.28 -0.18
CA ASN A 175 2.93 -1.35 0.43
C ASN A 175 2.33 -0.76 1.70
N VAL A 176 3.05 -0.87 2.81
CA VAL A 176 2.67 -0.30 4.11
C VAL A 176 3.82 0.53 4.64
N LEU A 177 3.54 1.76 5.06
CA LEU A 177 4.50 2.62 5.76
C LEU A 177 4.08 2.80 7.21
N VAL A 178 5.02 2.63 8.13
CA VAL A 178 4.87 3.03 9.53
C VAL A 178 5.88 4.12 9.85
N ALA A 179 5.39 5.33 10.16
CA ALA A 179 6.21 6.48 10.47
C ALA A 179 6.22 6.77 11.97
N PHE A 180 7.42 7.06 12.51
CA PHE A 180 7.68 7.47 13.89
C PHE A 180 8.24 8.88 13.87
N THR A 181 7.51 9.86 14.38
CA THR A 181 7.88 11.28 14.29
C THR A 181 7.13 12.10 15.33
N ASP A 182 7.66 13.26 15.71
CA ASP A 182 6.94 14.27 16.50
C ASP A 182 6.11 15.22 15.62
N GLY A 183 6.13 15.00 14.30
CA GLY A 183 5.35 15.74 13.31
C GLY A 183 5.86 17.12 12.97
N GLY A 184 7.01 17.50 13.48
CA GLY A 184 7.70 18.71 13.06
C GLY A 184 7.98 18.67 11.54
N ASN A 185 7.91 19.83 10.89
CA ASN A 185 8.31 19.98 9.48
C ASN A 185 8.85 21.40 9.27
N SER A 186 10.17 21.54 9.30
CA SER A 186 10.85 22.82 9.23
C SER A 186 11.72 22.99 7.98
N PHE A 187 11.99 21.91 7.23
CA PHE A 187 12.99 21.92 6.17
C PHE A 187 12.53 21.27 4.84
N SER A 188 11.31 20.81 4.73
CA SER A 188 10.81 20.20 3.50
C SER A 188 10.70 21.19 2.35
N ARG A 189 11.05 20.73 1.15
CA ARG A 189 10.76 21.41 -0.12
C ARG A 189 9.37 21.07 -0.63
N THR A 190 8.89 19.87 -0.34
CA THR A 190 7.53 19.42 -0.66
C THR A 190 6.52 20.22 0.16
N SER A 191 5.54 20.82 -0.50
CA SER A 191 4.45 21.47 0.20
C SER A 191 3.47 20.43 0.78
N TYR A 192 2.69 20.82 1.80
CA TYR A 192 1.64 19.94 2.34
C TYR A 192 0.61 19.52 1.28
N ALA A 193 0.26 20.45 0.37
CA ALA A 193 -0.69 20.16 -0.71
C ALA A 193 -0.14 19.12 -1.71
N ASP A 194 1.15 19.23 -2.07
CA ASP A 194 1.82 18.26 -2.94
C ASP A 194 1.95 16.89 -2.27
N LEU A 195 2.26 16.86 -0.97
CA LEU A 195 2.28 15.61 -0.20
C LEU A 195 0.90 14.93 -0.21
N ILE A 196 -0.19 15.66 0.03
CA ILE A 196 -1.55 15.10 -0.02
C ILE A 196 -1.88 14.58 -1.43
N ALA A 197 -1.47 15.28 -2.48
CA ALA A 197 -1.64 14.82 -3.86
C ALA A 197 -0.86 13.52 -4.11
N THR A 198 0.39 13.43 -3.63
CA THR A 198 1.23 12.23 -3.71
C THR A 198 0.63 11.07 -2.91
N ALA A 199 0.13 11.32 -1.70
CA ALA A 199 -0.53 10.31 -0.87
C ALA A 199 -1.76 9.72 -1.57
N ARG A 200 -2.59 10.55 -2.22
CA ARG A 200 -3.73 10.11 -3.03
C ARG A 200 -3.33 9.27 -4.24
N ALA A 201 -2.23 9.64 -4.88
CA ALA A 201 -1.73 8.93 -6.06
C ALA A 201 -1.06 7.61 -5.69
N SER A 202 -0.52 7.49 -4.48
CA SER A 202 0.16 6.29 -4.01
C SER A 202 -0.86 5.17 -3.75
N GLN A 203 -0.35 3.95 -3.75
CA GLN A 203 -1.13 2.79 -3.38
C GLN A 203 -0.67 2.20 -2.03
N ALA A 204 0.19 2.94 -1.32
CA ALA A 204 0.63 2.56 0.02
C ALA A 204 -0.43 2.87 1.08
N THR A 205 -0.46 2.08 2.15
CA THR A 205 -1.21 2.39 3.37
C THR A 205 -0.25 2.99 4.39
N VAL A 206 -0.54 4.19 4.90
CA VAL A 206 0.35 4.91 5.83
C VAL A 206 -0.20 4.87 7.24
N TYR A 207 0.59 4.33 8.16
CA TYR A 207 0.37 4.41 9.60
C TYR A 207 1.35 5.41 10.21
N ILE A 208 0.87 6.23 11.13
CA ILE A 208 1.69 7.25 11.79
C ILE A 208 1.56 7.07 13.30
N VAL A 209 2.70 6.91 13.97
CA VAL A 209 2.81 6.97 15.44
C VAL A 209 3.44 8.32 15.78
N GLY A 210 2.58 9.26 16.19
CA GLY A 210 2.99 10.63 16.51
C GLY A 210 3.37 10.77 17.99
N LEU A 211 4.64 11.09 18.29
CA LEU A 211 5.18 11.29 19.64
C LEU A 211 5.09 12.77 19.98
N LEU A 212 3.94 13.24 20.48
CA LEU A 212 3.62 14.65 20.61
C LEU A 212 3.64 15.17 22.07
N ASP A 213 4.19 14.39 23.01
CA ASP A 213 4.13 14.75 24.44
C ASP A 213 4.86 16.04 24.79
N HIS A 214 5.88 16.39 24.00
CA HIS A 214 6.68 17.61 24.19
C HIS A 214 6.15 18.83 23.44
N GLN A 215 5.10 18.67 22.62
CA GLN A 215 4.52 19.76 21.84
C GLN A 215 3.53 20.60 22.66
N SER A 216 3.51 21.92 22.44
CA SER A 216 2.48 22.78 23.02
C SER A 216 1.08 22.36 22.53
N ASN A 217 0.04 22.58 23.36
CA ASN A 217 -1.33 22.16 23.00
C ASN A 217 -1.83 22.75 21.67
N ALA A 218 -1.46 23.99 21.37
CA ALA A 218 -1.87 24.63 20.11
C ALA A 218 -1.20 23.96 18.89
N LEU A 219 0.11 23.72 18.96
CA LEU A 219 0.87 23.07 17.88
C LEU A 219 0.47 21.60 17.72
N ARG A 220 0.26 20.90 18.84
CA ARG A 220 -0.18 19.51 18.86
C ARG A 220 -1.45 19.29 18.05
N GLY A 221 -2.49 20.13 18.23
CA GLY A 221 -3.75 20.01 17.50
C GLY A 221 -3.58 20.16 15.99
N GLU A 222 -2.72 21.08 15.54
CA GLU A 222 -2.41 21.27 14.13
C GLU A 222 -1.65 20.06 13.55
N ILE A 223 -0.62 19.59 14.24
CA ILE A 223 0.16 18.42 13.84
C ILE A 223 -0.74 17.19 13.75
N GLU A 224 -1.57 16.91 14.77
CA GLU A 224 -2.50 15.79 14.76
C GLU A 224 -3.44 15.83 13.56
N LEU A 225 -3.99 16.99 13.23
CA LEU A 225 -4.89 17.14 12.09
C LEU A 225 -4.19 16.83 10.76
N ARG A 226 -2.99 17.35 10.57
CA ARG A 226 -2.19 17.10 9.35
C ARG A 226 -1.81 15.64 9.21
N MET A 227 -1.33 15.00 10.27
CA MET A 227 -0.95 13.58 10.27
C MET A 227 -2.13 12.66 10.03
N ARG A 228 -3.28 12.93 10.71
CA ARG A 228 -4.51 12.18 10.45
C ARG A 228 -4.90 12.26 8.99
N ARG A 229 -4.83 13.45 8.38
CA ARG A 229 -5.17 13.64 6.98
C ARG A 229 -4.25 12.84 6.04
N ILE A 230 -2.94 12.83 6.29
CA ILE A 230 -1.98 12.03 5.49
C ILE A 230 -2.34 10.55 5.56
N ALA A 231 -2.58 10.02 6.76
CA ALA A 231 -2.94 8.62 6.95
C ALA A 231 -4.30 8.28 6.30
N GLU A 232 -5.32 9.11 6.50
CA GLU A 232 -6.67 8.92 5.95
C GLU A 232 -6.71 8.88 4.42
N GLU A 233 -5.93 9.72 3.74
CA GLU A 233 -5.85 9.73 2.27
C GLU A 233 -5.34 8.40 1.69
N THR A 234 -4.60 7.64 2.49
CA THR A 234 -4.05 6.33 2.12
C THR A 234 -4.84 5.13 2.68
N GLY A 235 -5.92 5.40 3.42
CA GLY A 235 -6.70 4.35 4.11
C GLY A 235 -6.05 3.83 5.40
N GLY A 236 -4.98 4.47 5.87
CA GLY A 236 -4.28 4.13 7.10
C GLY A 236 -4.81 4.84 8.35
N LEU A 237 -3.96 4.95 9.36
CA LEU A 237 -4.34 5.48 10.68
C LEU A 237 -3.17 6.26 11.31
N ALA A 238 -3.46 7.40 11.94
CA ALA A 238 -2.53 8.10 12.82
C ALA A 238 -2.94 7.89 14.29
N ILE A 239 -1.98 7.49 15.13
CA ILE A 239 -2.13 7.23 16.56
C ILE A 239 -1.18 8.14 17.32
N PHE A 240 -1.66 8.73 18.40
CA PHE A 240 -0.88 9.69 19.22
C PHE A 240 -0.84 9.19 20.66
N PRO A 241 0.08 8.27 20.97
CA PRO A 241 0.21 7.70 22.30
C PRO A 241 0.81 8.72 23.25
N SER A 242 0.29 8.78 24.50
CA SER A 242 0.78 9.64 25.59
C SER A 242 1.50 8.84 26.68
N SER A 243 1.76 7.56 26.49
CA SER A 243 2.49 6.71 27.41
C SER A 243 3.13 5.53 26.69
N LEU A 244 4.17 4.93 27.31
CA LEU A 244 4.83 3.72 26.77
C LEU A 244 3.84 2.58 26.53
N LYS A 245 2.88 2.36 27.46
CA LYS A 245 1.85 1.33 27.29
C LYS A 245 0.96 1.60 26.08
N GLN A 246 0.64 2.85 25.79
CA GLN A 246 -0.15 3.21 24.60
C GLN A 246 0.67 3.08 23.31
N ILE A 247 1.98 3.31 23.37
CA ILE A 247 2.90 3.04 22.27
C ILE A 247 2.83 1.55 21.90
N ASP A 248 2.98 0.65 22.90
CA ASP A 248 2.89 -0.79 22.69
C ASP A 248 1.55 -1.19 22.06
N SER A 249 0.45 -0.67 22.60
CA SER A 249 -0.90 -0.94 22.06
C SER A 249 -1.10 -0.40 20.64
N ALA A 250 -0.42 0.71 20.28
CA ALA A 250 -0.46 1.25 18.92
C ALA A 250 0.18 0.28 17.90
N TYR A 251 1.30 -0.35 18.28
CA TYR A 251 1.96 -1.35 17.41
C TYR A 251 1.13 -2.60 17.24
N ASP A 252 0.66 -3.18 18.33
CA ASP A 252 -0.18 -4.37 18.29
C ASP A 252 -1.37 -4.11 17.35
N ARG A 253 -1.99 -2.95 17.45
CA ARG A 253 -3.09 -2.54 16.57
C ARG A 253 -2.68 -2.39 15.11
N ILE A 254 -1.53 -1.75 14.83
CA ILE A 254 -1.04 -1.59 13.45
C ILE A 254 -0.75 -2.96 12.83
N VAL A 255 -0.12 -3.86 13.59
CA VAL A 255 0.17 -5.24 13.14
C VAL A 255 -1.12 -6.00 12.87
N GLU A 256 -2.10 -5.96 13.78
CA GLU A 256 -3.41 -6.57 13.58
C GLU A 256 -4.11 -6.04 12.31
N GLU A 257 -4.03 -4.73 12.04
CA GLU A 257 -4.60 -4.14 10.84
C GLU A 257 -3.87 -4.59 9.57
N ILE A 258 -2.53 -4.65 9.58
CA ILE A 258 -1.74 -5.13 8.45
C ILE A 258 -2.07 -6.60 8.15
N GLN A 259 -2.17 -7.44 9.20
CA GLN A 259 -2.48 -8.86 9.09
C GLN A 259 -3.93 -9.11 8.67
N GLY A 260 -4.86 -8.29 9.13
CA GLY A 260 -6.29 -8.46 8.87
C GLY A 260 -6.83 -7.63 7.68
N GLN A 261 -5.97 -6.89 6.98
CA GLN A 261 -6.39 -6.07 5.83
C GLN A 261 -6.77 -6.94 4.64
N TYR A 262 -7.96 -6.73 4.09
CA TYR A 262 -8.42 -7.34 2.86
C TYR A 262 -7.80 -6.66 1.64
N SER A 263 -7.50 -7.45 0.61
CA SER A 263 -7.07 -6.97 -0.70
C SER A 263 -8.18 -7.23 -1.71
N LEU A 264 -8.75 -6.17 -2.27
CA LEU A 264 -9.80 -6.23 -3.28
C LEU A 264 -9.25 -5.75 -4.61
N GLY A 265 -9.41 -6.55 -5.66
CA GLY A 265 -9.01 -6.20 -7.02
C GLY A 265 -10.20 -6.19 -7.97
N TYR A 266 -10.30 -5.18 -8.83
CA TYR A 266 -11.30 -5.11 -9.89
C TYR A 266 -10.72 -4.47 -11.15
N VAL A 267 -11.38 -4.71 -12.29
CA VAL A 267 -11.12 -3.98 -13.54
C VAL A 267 -12.16 -2.89 -13.68
N SER A 268 -11.73 -1.65 -13.84
CA SER A 268 -12.64 -0.52 -13.98
C SER A 268 -13.55 -0.68 -15.20
N SER A 269 -14.84 -0.42 -15.02
CA SER A 269 -15.79 -0.31 -16.13
C SER A 269 -15.58 0.94 -16.98
N ASP A 270 -14.82 1.94 -16.48
CA ASP A 270 -14.37 3.13 -17.20
C ASP A 270 -12.90 2.97 -17.58
N ALA A 271 -12.66 2.30 -18.71
CA ALA A 271 -11.32 1.99 -19.22
C ALA A 271 -10.59 3.17 -19.90
N ARG A 272 -11.11 4.41 -19.83
CA ARG A 272 -10.48 5.57 -20.48
C ARG A 272 -9.13 5.90 -19.84
N PRO A 273 -8.02 5.92 -20.60
CA PRO A 273 -6.70 6.26 -20.09
C PRO A 273 -6.50 7.78 -20.08
N ASP A 274 -7.37 8.50 -19.35
CA ASP A 274 -7.48 9.96 -19.36
C ASP A 274 -6.74 10.66 -18.22
N GLY A 275 -6.06 9.88 -17.34
CA GLY A 275 -5.33 10.39 -16.19
C GLY A 275 -6.23 11.00 -15.10
N ARG A 276 -7.55 10.90 -15.22
CA ARG A 276 -8.48 11.52 -14.28
C ARG A 276 -8.65 10.70 -13.02
N TRP A 277 -9.00 11.38 -11.95
CA TRP A 277 -9.35 10.76 -10.69
C TRP A 277 -10.60 9.88 -10.80
N ARG A 278 -10.52 8.66 -10.29
CA ARG A 278 -11.63 7.71 -10.11
C ARG A 278 -11.92 7.62 -8.62
N ALA A 279 -13.02 8.19 -8.19
CA ALA A 279 -13.44 8.11 -6.79
C ALA A 279 -13.98 6.70 -6.50
N VAL A 280 -13.43 6.05 -5.47
CA VAL A 280 -13.81 4.68 -5.09
C VAL A 280 -14.34 4.67 -3.66
N ARG A 281 -15.43 3.94 -3.47
CA ARG A 281 -16.01 3.66 -2.16
C ARG A 281 -16.18 2.15 -2.01
N VAL A 282 -15.71 1.63 -0.89
CA VAL A 282 -15.94 0.24 -0.49
C VAL A 282 -16.95 0.22 0.66
N ARG A 283 -17.89 -0.72 0.60
CA ARG A 283 -18.90 -0.97 1.62
C ARG A 283 -18.91 -2.43 2.01
N VAL A 284 -19.28 -2.71 3.27
CA VAL A 284 -19.56 -4.06 3.76
C VAL A 284 -21.08 -4.27 3.76
N ARG A 285 -21.52 -5.38 3.15
CA ARG A 285 -22.92 -5.77 2.98
C ARG A 285 -23.30 -6.93 3.90
N ARG A 286 -22.98 -6.81 5.18
CA ARG A 286 -23.29 -7.82 6.20
C ARG A 286 -24.33 -7.27 7.15
N PRO A 287 -25.61 -7.73 7.10
CA PRO A 287 -26.71 -7.20 7.94
C PRO A 287 -26.50 -7.45 9.43
N ASP A 288 -25.78 -8.50 9.80
CA ASP A 288 -25.44 -8.86 11.18
C ASP A 288 -24.33 -7.98 11.76
N LEU A 289 -23.53 -7.34 10.91
CA LEU A 289 -22.46 -6.43 11.32
C LEU A 289 -22.99 -4.99 11.39
N LYS A 290 -23.27 -4.53 12.61
CA LYS A 290 -23.71 -3.15 12.84
C LYS A 290 -22.51 -2.26 13.15
N ASP A 291 -22.55 -1.02 12.64
CA ASP A 291 -21.60 0.04 12.99
C ASP A 291 -20.12 -0.29 12.66
N VAL A 292 -19.87 -1.00 11.57
CA VAL A 292 -18.53 -1.25 11.07
C VAL A 292 -17.93 0.00 10.43
N ARG A 293 -16.62 0.16 10.59
CA ARG A 293 -15.85 1.21 9.94
C ARG A 293 -15.01 0.57 8.83
N VAL A 294 -15.15 1.08 7.62
CA VAL A 294 -14.36 0.65 6.46
C VAL A 294 -13.37 1.75 6.14
N ARG A 295 -12.08 1.42 6.13
CA ARG A 295 -11.00 2.33 5.73
C ARG A 295 -10.31 1.78 4.50
N THR A 296 -10.14 2.66 3.52
CA THR A 296 -9.40 2.43 2.28
C THR A 296 -9.08 3.78 1.68
N ARG A 297 -8.16 3.86 0.73
CA ARG A 297 -7.95 5.08 -0.03
C ARG A 297 -9.22 5.49 -0.79
N GLY A 298 -9.41 6.79 -1.00
CA GLY A 298 -10.64 7.32 -1.60
C GLY A 298 -10.75 7.18 -3.13
N GLY A 299 -9.75 6.58 -3.79
CA GLY A 299 -9.72 6.43 -5.25
C GLY A 299 -8.32 6.26 -5.82
N TYR A 300 -8.18 6.49 -7.12
CA TYR A 300 -6.91 6.43 -7.84
C TYR A 300 -6.96 7.31 -9.10
N TYR A 301 -5.82 7.60 -9.69
CA TYR A 301 -5.73 8.23 -11.00
C TYR A 301 -5.71 7.16 -12.09
N ALA A 302 -6.59 7.30 -13.10
CA ALA A 302 -6.56 6.43 -14.27
C ALA A 302 -5.21 6.54 -15.00
N PRO A 303 -4.75 5.51 -15.70
CA PRO A 303 -3.56 5.60 -16.53
C PRO A 303 -3.66 6.76 -17.52
N HIS A 304 -2.51 7.33 -17.91
CA HIS A 304 -2.43 8.22 -19.08
C HIS A 304 -2.22 7.38 -20.33
N ALA A 305 -2.89 7.73 -21.41
CA ALA A 305 -2.51 7.22 -22.73
C ALA A 305 -1.03 7.62 -22.99
N PRO A 306 -0.20 6.71 -23.53
CA PRO A 306 1.11 7.13 -23.99
C PRO A 306 0.94 8.27 -24.99
N ALA A 307 1.83 9.28 -24.91
CA ALA A 307 1.85 10.34 -25.93
C ALA A 307 2.00 9.70 -27.32
N PRO A 308 1.27 10.13 -28.34
CA PRO A 308 1.52 9.66 -29.70
C PRO A 308 2.97 10.02 -30.07
N GLU A 309 3.74 9.03 -30.55
CA GLU A 309 5.09 9.21 -31.09
C GLU A 309 5.12 10.10 -32.32
#